data_8d65d8ba8163c3b99e8574c6ac5087c3
#
_entry.id   8d65d8ba8163c3b99e8574c6ac5087c3
#
_cell.length_a   1.000
_cell.length_b   1.000
_cell.length_c   1.000
_cell.angle_alpha   90.00
_cell.angle_beta   90.00
_cell.angle_gamma   90.00
#
_symmetry.space_group_name_H-M   'P 1'
#
loop_
_entity.id
_entity.type
_entity.pdbx_description
1 polymer ?
#
loop_
_entity_poly.entity_id
_entity_poly.type
_entity_poly.pdbx_seq_one_letter_code
_entity_poly.pdbx_strand_id
1 'polypeptide(L)'
;MTAPSLTSRDAQSATTPLIDFALESLPAMRLPDGAFCFERRVGAPAPIGRSLRYTLMAELGLLRARAAGYRVPFELGDVHEVAWRELDGTELTPGDIGLMLWVDARRGDGRGEELTRRLDAALLANGGLPARLGMELGWIVTGLAYHVAGGGGEQAQRLLAAALDQLLGPNRADSHLFRHFGAAGWRRRFPNFATQIYSVLALSVVARYGLDDRAQAAACACADRLIEHQLDDGGFPWLYDAERGHVVERYEVYSVHQDAMAPMGLLELWEVTGEQRYLDAVARGLRWIHGHNELGADMVDRANGLVLRSIRRRRGPDRLWLGAKTALSRAGLPVWGSTAKLTELNPTDRPYHFGWVLEAWCGREHVLAGAEVT
;
A
#
# COMPACT_ATOMS: atom_id res chain seq x y z
N MET A 1 -27.65 40.14 20.43
CA MET A 1 -27.35 39.57 19.11
C MET A 1 -26.46 38.34 19.32
N THR A 2 -27.10 37.17 19.34
CA THR A 2 -26.46 35.87 19.49
C THR A 2 -25.93 35.43 18.14
N ALA A 3 -24.63 35.11 18.07
CA ALA A 3 -24.01 34.55 16.86
C ALA A 3 -24.64 33.19 16.53
N PRO A 4 -24.87 32.87 15.23
CA PRO A 4 -25.40 31.58 14.85
C PRO A 4 -24.36 30.50 15.16
N SER A 5 -24.80 29.43 15.83
CA SER A 5 -24.04 28.20 16.05
C SER A 5 -23.81 27.55 14.67
N LEU A 6 -22.55 27.47 14.26
CA LEU A 6 -22.12 26.65 13.10
C LEU A 6 -22.48 25.20 13.39
N THR A 7 -23.40 24.67 12.59
CA THR A 7 -23.77 23.25 12.64
C THR A 7 -22.63 22.41 12.05
N SER A 8 -22.43 21.21 12.57
CA SER A 8 -21.34 20.26 12.32
C SER A 8 -21.20 19.72 10.88
N ARG A 9 -21.68 20.45 9.87
CA ARG A 9 -21.64 20.08 8.43
C ARG A 9 -20.61 20.86 7.61
N ASP A 10 -19.95 21.88 8.15
CA ASP A 10 -19.14 22.81 7.35
C ASP A 10 -17.62 22.57 7.40
N ALA A 11 -17.16 21.52 8.11
CA ALA A 11 -15.77 21.07 8.01
C ALA A 11 -15.72 19.80 7.14
N GLN A 12 -15.96 19.94 5.83
CA GLN A 12 -15.61 18.90 4.89
C GLN A 12 -14.09 18.68 4.96
N SER A 13 -13.68 17.50 5.42
CA SER A 13 -12.28 17.11 5.47
C SER A 13 -11.66 17.14 4.07
N ALA A 14 -10.40 17.54 3.95
CA ALA A 14 -9.65 17.54 2.70
C ALA A 14 -9.62 16.17 2.00
N THR A 15 -9.93 15.08 2.69
CA THR A 15 -9.88 13.70 2.19
C THR A 15 -11.24 13.13 1.77
N THR A 16 -12.36 13.73 2.19
CA THR A 16 -13.70 13.33 1.73
C THR A 16 -13.83 13.33 0.19
N PRO A 17 -13.33 14.35 -0.54
CA PRO A 17 -13.37 14.33 -2.00
C PRO A 17 -12.59 13.21 -2.67
N LEU A 18 -11.55 12.67 -2.02
CA LEU A 18 -10.80 11.51 -2.50
C LEU A 18 -11.59 10.21 -2.31
N ILE A 19 -12.26 10.06 -1.16
CA ILE A 19 -13.13 8.92 -0.86
C ILE A 19 -14.30 8.87 -1.86
N ASP A 20 -15.00 9.99 -2.04
CA ASP A 20 -16.11 10.09 -2.99
C ASP A 20 -15.65 9.76 -4.41
N PHE A 21 -14.54 10.33 -4.84
CA PHE A 21 -13.96 10.08 -6.15
C PHE A 21 -13.57 8.60 -6.35
N ALA A 22 -13.02 7.94 -5.32
CA ALA A 22 -12.69 6.53 -5.38
C ALA A 22 -13.95 5.66 -5.55
N LEU A 23 -15.02 5.95 -4.78
CA LEU A 23 -16.29 5.24 -4.87
C LEU A 23 -16.99 5.45 -6.22
N GLU A 24 -16.92 6.65 -6.79
CA GLU A 24 -17.46 6.98 -8.12
C GLU A 24 -16.70 6.33 -9.27
N SER A 25 -15.37 6.16 -9.11
CA SER A 25 -14.48 5.66 -10.18
C SER A 25 -14.40 4.13 -10.24
N LEU A 26 -14.49 3.42 -9.11
CA LEU A 26 -14.37 1.96 -9.03
C LEU A 26 -15.36 1.18 -9.93
N PRO A 27 -16.63 1.58 -10.10
CA PRO A 27 -17.56 0.88 -11.00
C PRO A 27 -17.06 0.74 -12.44
N ALA A 28 -16.36 1.74 -12.96
CA ALA A 28 -15.80 1.72 -14.32
C ALA A 28 -14.59 0.78 -14.48
N MET A 29 -14.08 0.24 -13.38
CA MET A 29 -12.97 -0.73 -13.34
C MET A 29 -13.44 -2.17 -13.05
N ARG A 30 -14.74 -2.35 -12.73
CA ARG A 30 -15.32 -3.66 -12.46
C ARG A 30 -15.64 -4.39 -13.76
N LEU A 31 -15.34 -5.67 -13.81
CA LEU A 31 -15.61 -6.57 -14.93
C LEU A 31 -16.97 -7.26 -14.75
N PRO A 32 -17.56 -7.81 -15.83
CA PRO A 32 -18.87 -8.47 -15.77
C PRO A 32 -18.93 -9.69 -14.82
N ASP A 33 -17.79 -10.37 -14.58
CA ASP A 33 -17.67 -11.50 -13.66
C ASP A 33 -17.55 -11.11 -12.19
N GLY A 34 -17.53 -9.80 -11.88
CA GLY A 34 -17.39 -9.25 -10.53
C GLY A 34 -15.96 -8.92 -10.12
N ALA A 35 -14.94 -9.41 -10.86
CA ALA A 35 -13.54 -9.04 -10.63
C ALA A 35 -13.26 -7.58 -11.02
N PHE A 36 -12.07 -7.10 -10.65
CA PHE A 36 -11.57 -5.83 -11.15
C PHE A 36 -10.52 -6.02 -12.24
N CYS A 37 -10.43 -5.05 -13.15
CA CYS A 37 -9.48 -5.04 -14.24
C CYS A 37 -8.04 -4.96 -13.72
N PHE A 38 -7.07 -5.19 -14.61
CA PHE A 38 -5.67 -4.93 -14.31
C PHE A 38 -5.32 -3.44 -14.43
N GLU A 39 -5.87 -2.77 -15.44
CA GLU A 39 -5.52 -1.39 -15.75
C GLU A 39 -6.69 -0.68 -16.45
N ARG A 40 -6.82 0.63 -16.19
CA ARG A 40 -7.59 1.56 -16.99
C ARG A 40 -6.68 2.67 -17.51
N ARG A 41 -6.93 3.16 -18.74
CA ARG A 41 -6.06 4.15 -19.39
C ARG A 41 -6.88 5.30 -19.95
N VAL A 42 -6.38 6.51 -19.84
CA VAL A 42 -6.96 7.69 -20.48
C VAL A 42 -7.11 7.45 -21.99
N GLY A 43 -8.30 7.70 -22.51
CA GLY A 43 -8.63 7.51 -23.93
C GLY A 43 -8.85 6.07 -24.38
N ALA A 44 -8.71 5.06 -23.50
CA ALA A 44 -9.09 3.70 -23.82
C ALA A 44 -10.60 3.47 -23.59
N PRO A 45 -11.29 2.76 -24.53
CA PRO A 45 -12.76 2.62 -24.46
C PRO A 45 -13.22 1.66 -23.35
N ALA A 46 -12.33 0.78 -22.87
CA ALA A 46 -12.67 -0.25 -21.90
C ALA A 46 -11.50 -0.53 -20.92
N PRO A 47 -11.79 -1.11 -19.73
CA PRO A 47 -10.79 -1.64 -18.84
C PRO A 47 -9.97 -2.76 -19.47
N ILE A 48 -8.69 -2.90 -19.08
CA ILE A 48 -7.72 -3.83 -19.67
C ILE A 48 -7.37 -4.91 -18.66
N GLY A 49 -7.46 -6.18 -19.09
CA GLY A 49 -7.05 -7.35 -18.30
C GLY A 49 -7.90 -7.58 -17.05
N ARG A 50 -7.46 -8.52 -16.22
CA ARG A 50 -8.11 -8.94 -14.97
C ARG A 50 -7.05 -9.16 -13.90
N SER A 51 -7.33 -8.82 -12.64
CA SER A 51 -6.40 -9.02 -11.53
C SER A 51 -7.12 -9.44 -10.26
N LEU A 52 -6.90 -10.66 -9.81
CA LEU A 52 -7.41 -11.13 -8.52
C LEU A 52 -6.85 -10.31 -7.36
N ARG A 53 -5.56 -10.06 -7.37
CA ARG A 53 -4.89 -9.24 -6.34
C ARG A 53 -5.52 -7.85 -6.20
N TYR A 54 -5.79 -7.18 -7.32
CA TYR A 54 -6.42 -5.86 -7.28
C TYR A 54 -7.89 -5.95 -6.89
N THR A 55 -8.54 -7.08 -7.18
CA THR A 55 -9.90 -7.37 -6.71
C THR A 55 -9.93 -7.44 -5.18
N LEU A 56 -9.01 -8.19 -4.55
CA LEU A 56 -8.90 -8.28 -3.08
C LEU A 56 -8.59 -6.91 -2.43
N MET A 57 -7.66 -6.15 -3.03
CA MET A 57 -7.30 -4.82 -2.51
C MET A 57 -8.45 -3.83 -2.65
N ALA A 58 -9.21 -3.86 -3.74
CA ALA A 58 -10.41 -3.05 -3.90
C ALA A 58 -11.50 -3.46 -2.90
N GLU A 59 -11.68 -4.77 -2.68
CA GLU A 59 -12.63 -5.30 -1.70
C GLU A 59 -12.32 -4.83 -0.28
N LEU A 60 -11.06 -4.85 0.15
CA LEU A 60 -10.63 -4.33 1.47
C LEU A 60 -11.06 -2.88 1.67
N GLY A 61 -10.79 -2.01 0.70
CA GLY A 61 -11.20 -0.61 0.76
C GLY A 61 -12.73 -0.44 0.79
N LEU A 62 -13.45 -1.20 -0.03
CA LEU A 62 -14.92 -1.16 -0.05
C LEU A 62 -15.55 -1.66 1.26
N LEU A 63 -14.97 -2.69 1.88
CA LEU A 63 -15.37 -3.16 3.20
C LEU A 63 -15.15 -2.08 4.26
N ARG A 64 -14.01 -1.39 4.22
CA ARG A 64 -13.70 -0.27 5.11
C ARG A 64 -14.67 0.88 4.91
N ALA A 65 -14.95 1.27 3.65
CA ALA A 65 -15.91 2.32 3.33
C ALA A 65 -17.31 2.00 3.86
N ARG A 66 -17.79 0.76 3.65
CA ARG A 66 -19.09 0.31 4.20
C ARG A 66 -19.12 0.36 5.71
N ALA A 67 -18.05 -0.08 6.39
CA ALA A 67 -17.95 -0.03 7.86
C ALA A 67 -17.94 1.41 8.40
N ALA A 68 -17.41 2.37 7.63
CA ALA A 68 -17.44 3.81 7.94
C ALA A 68 -18.77 4.50 7.56
N GLY A 69 -19.76 3.76 7.05
CA GLY A 69 -21.08 4.29 6.72
C GLY A 69 -21.24 4.85 5.29
N TYR A 70 -20.24 4.69 4.42
CA TYR A 70 -20.36 5.09 3.02
C TYR A 70 -21.23 4.11 2.23
N ARG A 71 -22.00 4.66 1.27
CA ARG A 71 -22.73 3.84 0.29
C ARG A 71 -21.78 3.26 -0.74
N VAL A 72 -21.63 1.93 -0.75
CA VAL A 72 -20.83 1.22 -1.75
C VAL A 72 -21.63 1.06 -3.04
N PRO A 73 -21.02 1.22 -4.23
CA PRO A 73 -21.74 1.28 -5.51
C PRO A 73 -22.23 -0.09 -6.03
N PHE A 74 -21.95 -1.21 -5.35
CA PHE A 74 -22.36 -2.57 -5.73
C PHE A 74 -22.33 -3.54 -4.55
N GLU A 75 -22.93 -4.73 -4.73
CA GLU A 75 -22.94 -5.78 -3.71
C GLU A 75 -21.54 -6.40 -3.55
N LEU A 76 -21.04 -6.43 -2.31
CA LEU A 76 -19.69 -6.96 -2.03
C LEU A 76 -19.63 -8.49 -2.09
N GLY A 77 -20.77 -9.19 -1.98
CA GLY A 77 -20.84 -10.63 -2.14
C GLY A 77 -20.28 -11.11 -3.49
N ASP A 78 -20.61 -10.40 -4.56
CA ASP A 78 -20.13 -10.72 -5.91
C ASP A 78 -18.62 -10.62 -6.05
N VAL A 79 -17.99 -9.62 -5.38
CA VAL A 79 -16.53 -9.42 -5.40
C VAL A 79 -15.83 -10.58 -4.66
N HIS A 80 -16.37 -10.95 -3.53
CA HIS A 80 -15.83 -12.01 -2.69
C HIS A 80 -15.89 -13.39 -3.37
N GLU A 81 -17.02 -13.73 -4.00
CA GLU A 81 -17.19 -14.99 -4.70
C GLU A 81 -16.19 -15.19 -5.84
N VAL A 82 -15.76 -14.11 -6.49
CA VAL A 82 -14.69 -14.19 -7.51
C VAL A 82 -13.39 -14.69 -6.88
N ALA A 83 -12.99 -14.13 -5.75
CA ALA A 83 -11.75 -14.52 -5.08
C ALA A 83 -11.78 -15.98 -4.63
N TRP A 84 -12.91 -16.46 -4.10
CA TRP A 84 -13.06 -17.84 -3.67
C TRP A 84 -13.09 -18.84 -4.82
N ARG A 85 -13.77 -18.54 -5.93
CA ARG A 85 -13.75 -19.40 -7.14
C ARG A 85 -12.34 -19.56 -7.69
N GLU A 86 -11.52 -18.53 -7.61
CA GLU A 86 -10.13 -18.55 -8.07
C GLU A 86 -9.19 -19.31 -7.11
N LEU A 87 -9.58 -19.47 -5.84
CA LEU A 87 -8.77 -20.18 -4.86
C LEU A 87 -8.54 -21.66 -5.22
N ASP A 88 -9.49 -22.29 -5.89
CA ASP A 88 -9.41 -23.69 -6.30
C ASP A 88 -8.87 -23.89 -7.72
N GLY A 89 -8.78 -22.84 -8.53
CA GLY A 89 -8.47 -22.90 -9.95
C GLY A 89 -7.18 -22.24 -10.44
N THR A 90 -6.53 -21.42 -9.63
CA THR A 90 -5.35 -20.65 -10.07
C THR A 90 -4.18 -20.76 -9.10
N GLU A 91 -2.99 -20.47 -9.64
CA GLU A 91 -1.77 -20.30 -8.85
C GLU A 91 -1.80 -18.99 -8.05
N LEU A 92 -2.42 -19.04 -6.88
CA LEU A 92 -2.32 -17.92 -5.92
C LEU A 92 -0.94 -17.89 -5.28
N THR A 93 -0.35 -16.71 -5.19
CA THR A 93 0.86 -16.54 -4.40
C THR A 93 0.50 -16.59 -2.90
N PRO A 94 1.44 -16.96 -2.02
CA PRO A 94 1.23 -16.84 -0.58
C PRO A 94 0.81 -15.43 -0.14
N GLY A 95 1.28 -14.38 -0.83
CA GLY A 95 0.86 -13.01 -0.59
C GLY A 95 -0.62 -12.76 -0.88
N ASP A 96 -1.16 -13.37 -1.93
CA ASP A 96 -2.60 -13.26 -2.26
C ASP A 96 -3.45 -13.95 -1.20
N ILE A 97 -3.00 -15.09 -0.66
CA ILE A 97 -3.67 -15.78 0.47
C ILE A 97 -3.60 -14.91 1.74
N GLY A 98 -2.49 -14.20 1.96
CA GLY A 98 -2.38 -13.19 3.02
C GLY A 98 -3.42 -12.07 2.89
N LEU A 99 -3.66 -11.57 1.68
CA LEU A 99 -4.74 -10.60 1.42
C LEU A 99 -6.13 -11.21 1.65
N MET A 100 -6.35 -12.48 1.28
CA MET A 100 -7.62 -13.17 1.54
C MET A 100 -7.88 -13.35 3.05
N LEU A 101 -6.87 -13.65 3.85
CA LEU A 101 -6.97 -13.68 5.32
C LEU A 101 -7.39 -12.31 5.87
N TRP A 102 -6.84 -11.24 5.33
CA TRP A 102 -7.23 -9.88 5.74
C TRP A 102 -8.67 -9.55 5.35
N VAL A 103 -9.10 -9.93 4.14
CA VAL A 103 -10.50 -9.81 3.69
C VAL A 103 -11.43 -10.61 4.61
N ASP A 104 -11.12 -11.88 4.88
CA ASP A 104 -11.92 -12.76 5.75
C ASP A 104 -12.10 -12.18 7.15
N ALA A 105 -11.02 -11.67 7.75
CA ALA A 105 -11.06 -11.02 9.06
C ALA A 105 -11.95 -9.75 9.07
N ARG A 106 -11.98 -8.99 7.96
CA ARG A 106 -12.84 -7.80 7.82
C ARG A 106 -14.31 -8.15 7.58
N ARG A 107 -14.57 -9.27 6.90
CA ARG A 107 -15.93 -9.75 6.62
C ARG A 107 -16.55 -10.51 7.78
N GLY A 108 -15.73 -11.24 8.53
CA GLY A 108 -16.20 -12.15 9.57
C GLY A 108 -16.79 -13.45 9.00
N ASP A 109 -16.32 -13.91 7.83
CA ASP A 109 -16.85 -15.11 7.16
C ASP A 109 -16.40 -16.42 7.83
N GLY A 110 -15.39 -16.37 8.74
CA GLY A 110 -14.95 -17.50 9.55
C GLY A 110 -14.13 -18.54 8.79
N ARG A 111 -13.56 -18.18 7.63
CA ARG A 111 -12.72 -19.08 6.81
C ARG A 111 -11.23 -18.97 7.09
N GLY A 112 -10.83 -18.21 8.11
CA GLY A 112 -9.43 -17.93 8.43
C GLY A 112 -8.58 -19.18 8.67
N GLU A 113 -9.12 -20.22 9.31
CA GLU A 113 -8.40 -21.49 9.53
C GLU A 113 -8.15 -22.26 8.23
N GLU A 114 -9.09 -22.24 7.30
CA GLU A 114 -8.88 -22.83 5.96
C GLU A 114 -7.79 -22.07 5.21
N LEU A 115 -7.87 -20.75 5.17
CA LEU A 115 -6.87 -19.89 4.52
C LEU A 115 -5.49 -20.04 5.15
N THR A 116 -5.41 -20.19 6.49
CA THR A 116 -4.17 -20.45 7.20
C THR A 116 -3.51 -21.76 6.75
N ARG A 117 -4.28 -22.85 6.63
CA ARG A 117 -3.78 -24.12 6.12
C ARG A 117 -3.31 -24.03 4.67
N ARG A 118 -4.05 -23.32 3.82
CA ARG A 118 -3.68 -23.07 2.41
C ARG A 118 -2.42 -22.22 2.30
N LEU A 119 -2.28 -21.20 3.14
CA LEU A 119 -1.08 -20.37 3.22
C LEU A 119 0.15 -21.20 3.59
N ASP A 120 0.06 -22.04 4.61
CA ASP A 120 1.15 -22.92 5.05
C ASP A 120 1.59 -23.87 3.92
N ALA A 121 0.65 -24.53 3.28
CA ALA A 121 0.92 -25.39 2.12
C ALA A 121 1.56 -24.61 0.93
N ALA A 122 1.05 -23.43 0.62
CA ALA A 122 1.59 -22.59 -0.44
C ALA A 122 2.99 -22.08 -0.12
N LEU A 123 3.29 -21.76 1.13
CA LEU A 123 4.64 -21.39 1.57
C LEU A 123 5.61 -22.56 1.41
N LEU A 124 5.25 -23.76 1.84
CA LEU A 124 6.07 -24.97 1.69
C LEU A 124 6.37 -25.27 0.23
N ALA A 125 5.37 -25.18 -0.64
CA ALA A 125 5.51 -25.44 -2.08
C ALA A 125 6.38 -24.40 -2.81
N ASN A 126 6.53 -23.18 -2.27
CA ASN A 126 7.15 -22.06 -2.94
C ASN A 126 8.44 -21.55 -2.26
N GLY A 127 9.16 -22.37 -1.53
CA GLY A 127 10.47 -22.03 -0.92
C GLY A 127 10.36 -21.25 0.40
N GLY A 128 9.21 -21.28 1.05
CA GLY A 128 8.98 -20.72 2.38
C GLY A 128 8.96 -19.19 2.44
N LEU A 129 8.97 -18.68 3.65
CA LEU A 129 8.97 -17.25 3.95
C LEU A 129 10.20 -16.48 3.39
N PRO A 130 11.44 -17.04 3.42
CA PRO A 130 12.61 -16.32 2.89
C PRO A 130 12.52 -15.98 1.39
N ALA A 131 11.79 -16.77 0.62
CA ALA A 131 11.61 -16.56 -0.82
C ALA A 131 10.52 -15.51 -1.15
N ARG A 132 9.77 -15.03 -0.16
CA ARG A 132 8.69 -14.05 -0.39
C ARG A 132 9.24 -12.65 -0.60
N LEU A 133 8.59 -11.92 -1.52
CA LEU A 133 8.82 -10.49 -1.63
C LEU A 133 8.45 -9.81 -0.30
N GLY A 134 9.22 -8.82 0.12
CA GLY A 134 8.96 -8.13 1.39
C GLY A 134 7.55 -7.53 1.47
N MET A 135 7.00 -7.04 0.34
CA MET A 135 5.62 -6.57 0.31
C MET A 135 4.59 -7.71 0.49
N GLU A 136 4.83 -8.91 -0.08
CA GLU A 136 3.95 -10.07 0.13
C GLU A 136 4.02 -10.56 1.58
N LEU A 137 5.23 -10.54 2.17
CA LEU A 137 5.41 -10.84 3.59
C LEU A 137 4.65 -9.85 4.48
N GLY A 138 4.63 -8.55 4.11
CA GLY A 138 3.79 -7.55 4.77
C GLY A 138 2.30 -7.91 4.73
N TRP A 139 1.76 -8.35 3.57
CA TRP A 139 0.36 -8.77 3.46
C TRP A 139 0.07 -10.04 4.28
N ILE A 140 0.99 -11.02 4.27
CA ILE A 140 0.87 -12.25 5.07
C ILE A 140 0.81 -11.91 6.56
N VAL A 141 1.74 -11.08 7.06
CA VAL A 141 1.76 -10.65 8.46
C VAL A 141 0.48 -9.89 8.82
N THR A 142 0.01 -8.97 7.95
CA THR A 142 -1.22 -8.21 8.19
C THR A 142 -2.44 -9.12 8.29
N GLY A 143 -2.61 -10.04 7.32
CA GLY A 143 -3.74 -10.97 7.30
C GLY A 143 -3.75 -11.92 8.51
N LEU A 144 -2.58 -12.50 8.83
CA LEU A 144 -2.43 -13.35 10.02
C LEU A 144 -2.66 -12.58 11.32
N ALA A 145 -2.17 -11.33 11.43
CA ALA A 145 -2.35 -10.51 12.63
C ALA A 145 -3.84 -10.21 12.89
N TYR A 146 -4.61 -9.84 11.87
CA TYR A 146 -6.06 -9.66 12.00
C TYR A 146 -6.76 -10.96 12.37
N HIS A 147 -6.39 -12.09 11.75
CA HIS A 147 -6.99 -13.39 12.05
C HIS A 147 -6.69 -13.83 13.48
N VAL A 148 -5.43 -13.74 13.93
CA VAL A 148 -5.03 -14.08 15.31
C VAL A 148 -5.70 -13.17 16.34
N ALA A 149 -5.78 -11.86 16.08
CA ALA A 149 -6.50 -10.92 16.94
C ALA A 149 -8.00 -11.23 17.03
N GLY A 150 -8.57 -11.82 15.98
CA GLY A 150 -9.95 -12.32 15.96
C GLY A 150 -10.17 -13.70 16.60
N GLY A 151 -9.13 -14.29 17.23
CA GLY A 151 -9.21 -15.60 17.89
C GLY A 151 -8.70 -16.77 17.03
N GLY A 152 -7.93 -16.52 15.99
CA GLY A 152 -7.29 -17.56 15.16
C GLY A 152 -6.47 -18.54 15.97
N GLY A 153 -6.53 -19.83 15.55
CA GLY A 153 -5.97 -20.98 16.28
C GLY A 153 -4.44 -21.02 16.30
N GLU A 154 -3.90 -22.06 16.93
CA GLU A 154 -2.44 -22.23 17.14
C GLU A 154 -1.64 -22.22 15.84
N GLN A 155 -2.17 -22.75 14.74
CA GLN A 155 -1.46 -22.75 13.45
C GLN A 155 -1.25 -21.32 12.94
N ALA A 156 -2.27 -20.46 13.02
CA ALA A 156 -2.17 -19.05 12.65
C ALA A 156 -1.17 -18.30 13.54
N GLN A 157 -1.18 -18.55 14.84
CA GLN A 157 -0.21 -17.98 15.79
C GLN A 157 1.23 -18.39 15.47
N ARG A 158 1.47 -19.68 15.21
CA ARG A 158 2.81 -20.17 14.81
C ARG A 158 3.30 -19.56 13.50
N LEU A 159 2.41 -19.46 12.48
CA LEU A 159 2.75 -18.85 11.20
C LEU A 159 3.02 -17.35 11.33
N LEU A 160 2.23 -16.64 12.15
CA LEU A 160 2.47 -15.23 12.44
C LEU A 160 3.83 -15.03 13.11
N ALA A 161 4.14 -15.80 14.13
CA ALA A 161 5.43 -15.74 14.82
C ALA A 161 6.60 -15.97 13.84
N ALA A 162 6.51 -17.02 13.01
CA ALA A 162 7.53 -17.31 11.99
C ALA A 162 7.66 -16.20 10.95
N ALA A 163 6.54 -15.61 10.51
CA ALA A 163 6.55 -14.50 9.56
C ALA A 163 7.13 -13.21 10.17
N LEU A 164 6.86 -12.94 11.43
CA LEU A 164 7.46 -11.82 12.18
C LEU A 164 8.97 -12.03 12.38
N ASP A 165 9.41 -13.20 12.74
CA ASP A 165 10.84 -13.50 12.86
C ASP A 165 11.56 -13.37 11.51
N GLN A 166 10.92 -13.77 10.42
CA GLN A 166 11.45 -13.56 9.08
C GLN A 166 11.52 -12.06 8.73
N LEU A 167 10.47 -11.29 9.01
CA LEU A 167 10.38 -9.87 8.70
C LEU A 167 11.38 -9.06 9.53
N LEU A 168 11.41 -9.26 10.84
CA LEU A 168 12.23 -8.50 11.79
C LEU A 168 13.70 -8.92 11.81
N GLY A 169 14.02 -10.13 11.34
CA GLY A 169 15.39 -10.65 11.25
C GLY A 169 15.92 -10.59 9.81
N PRO A 170 15.82 -11.66 8.99
CA PRO A 170 16.45 -11.72 7.67
C PRO A 170 16.02 -10.63 6.71
N ASN A 171 14.78 -10.14 6.79
CA ASN A 171 14.27 -9.08 5.92
C ASN A 171 14.63 -7.66 6.41
N ARG A 172 14.99 -7.45 7.67
CA ARG A 172 15.39 -6.13 8.18
C ARG A 172 16.88 -5.90 8.01
N ALA A 173 17.27 -4.71 7.57
CA ALA A 173 18.66 -4.27 7.49
C ALA A 173 19.01 -3.36 8.67
N ASP A 174 20.30 -3.16 8.95
CA ASP A 174 20.79 -2.26 10.01
C ASP A 174 20.40 -0.80 9.77
N SER A 175 20.14 -0.43 8.52
CA SER A 175 19.60 0.89 8.15
C SER A 175 18.15 1.12 8.59
N HIS A 176 17.50 0.09 9.14
CA HIS A 176 16.08 0.00 9.49
C HIS A 176 15.13 -0.17 8.29
N LEU A 177 15.61 -0.13 7.05
CA LEU A 177 14.84 -0.48 5.87
C LEU A 177 14.69 -2.00 5.75
N PHE A 178 13.60 -2.43 5.11
CA PHE A 178 13.34 -3.84 4.84
C PHE A 178 13.88 -4.26 3.48
N ARG A 179 14.50 -5.43 3.40
CA ARG A 179 15.04 -6.02 2.17
C ARG A 179 13.94 -6.49 1.24
N HIS A 180 14.23 -6.56 -0.04
CA HIS A 180 13.26 -7.01 -1.05
C HIS A 180 12.76 -8.44 -0.83
N PHE A 181 13.64 -9.33 -0.30
CA PHE A 181 13.33 -10.66 0.23
C PHE A 181 14.41 -11.10 1.23
N GLY A 182 14.09 -12.16 2.02
CA GLY A 182 15.02 -12.68 3.03
C GLY A 182 16.13 -13.55 2.46
N ALA A 183 15.83 -14.29 1.36
CA ALA A 183 16.79 -15.16 0.70
C ALA A 183 17.96 -14.40 0.06
N ALA A 184 19.12 -15.07 -0.12
CA ALA A 184 20.27 -14.50 -0.79
C ALA A 184 19.97 -14.18 -2.26
N GLY A 185 20.56 -13.08 -2.76
CA GLY A 185 20.40 -12.69 -4.16
C GLY A 185 20.72 -11.21 -4.39
N TRP A 186 21.00 -10.85 -5.64
CA TRP A 186 21.34 -9.48 -6.02
C TRP A 186 20.25 -8.47 -5.64
N ARG A 187 18.97 -8.81 -5.95
CA ARG A 187 17.81 -7.94 -5.72
C ARG A 187 17.42 -7.82 -4.26
N ARG A 188 17.87 -8.72 -3.37
CA ARG A 188 17.59 -8.68 -1.93
C ARG A 188 17.81 -7.30 -1.33
N ARG A 189 18.91 -6.66 -1.72
CA ARG A 189 19.37 -5.37 -1.20
C ARG A 189 18.54 -4.18 -1.68
N PHE A 190 17.82 -4.30 -2.81
CA PHE A 190 17.16 -3.20 -3.50
C PHE A 190 15.63 -3.30 -3.47
N PRO A 191 15.02 -3.01 -2.32
CA PRO A 191 13.56 -2.96 -2.18
C PRO A 191 12.99 -1.67 -2.79
N ASN A 192 11.71 -1.75 -3.17
CA ASN A 192 10.92 -0.60 -3.53
C ASN A 192 10.18 0.00 -2.31
N PHE A 193 9.54 1.16 -2.51
CA PHE A 193 8.72 1.81 -1.48
C PHE A 193 7.62 0.89 -0.93
N ALA A 194 6.95 0.11 -1.80
CA ALA A 194 5.89 -0.79 -1.38
C ALA A 194 6.37 -1.80 -0.32
N THR A 195 7.59 -2.34 -0.46
CA THR A 195 8.19 -3.22 0.56
C THR A 195 8.25 -2.53 1.92
N GLN A 196 8.65 -1.27 1.96
CA GLN A 196 8.80 -0.52 3.21
C GLN A 196 7.44 -0.25 3.87
N ILE A 197 6.54 0.35 3.11
CA ILE A 197 5.28 0.83 3.69
C ILE A 197 4.33 -0.32 4.08
N TYR A 198 4.32 -1.45 3.35
CA TYR A 198 3.56 -2.63 3.79
C TYR A 198 4.20 -3.30 5.02
N SER A 199 5.52 -3.20 5.20
CA SER A 199 6.16 -3.65 6.44
C SER A 199 5.79 -2.74 7.62
N VAL A 200 5.76 -1.41 7.41
CA VAL A 200 5.29 -0.45 8.44
C VAL A 200 3.84 -0.74 8.81
N LEU A 201 2.95 -0.90 7.83
CA LEU A 201 1.54 -1.25 8.07
C LEU A 201 1.40 -2.54 8.88
N ALA A 202 2.05 -3.60 8.44
CA ALA A 202 1.97 -4.91 9.09
C ALA A 202 2.42 -4.86 10.55
N LEU A 203 3.55 -4.22 10.81
CA LEU A 203 4.09 -4.08 12.17
C LEU A 203 3.23 -3.13 13.03
N SER A 204 2.62 -2.10 12.45
CA SER A 204 1.68 -1.24 13.17
C SER A 204 0.41 -1.98 13.58
N VAL A 205 -0.12 -2.86 12.71
CA VAL A 205 -1.26 -3.73 13.05
C VAL A 205 -0.87 -4.72 14.16
N VAL A 206 0.30 -5.35 14.07
CA VAL A 206 0.82 -6.25 15.11
C VAL A 206 0.96 -5.54 16.46
N ALA A 207 1.51 -4.31 16.46
CA ALA A 207 1.67 -3.49 17.66
C ALA A 207 0.32 -3.08 18.26
N ARG A 208 -0.64 -2.67 17.43
CA ARG A 208 -2.01 -2.32 17.85
C ARG A 208 -2.67 -3.42 18.67
N TYR A 209 -2.49 -4.67 18.27
CA TYR A 209 -3.07 -5.83 18.95
C TYR A 209 -2.15 -6.46 20.02
N GLY A 210 -0.97 -5.88 20.28
CA GLY A 210 -0.03 -6.41 21.29
C GLY A 210 0.49 -7.81 20.98
N LEU A 211 0.64 -8.17 19.70
CA LEU A 211 1.00 -9.52 19.27
C LEU A 211 2.53 -9.77 19.29
N ASP A 212 3.34 -8.69 19.26
CA ASP A 212 4.81 -8.76 19.35
C ASP A 212 5.37 -7.40 19.80
N ASP A 213 6.09 -7.36 20.92
CA ASP A 213 6.63 -6.13 21.52
C ASP A 213 7.70 -5.45 20.66
N ARG A 214 8.33 -6.18 19.72
CA ARG A 214 9.35 -5.63 18.80
C ARG A 214 8.74 -4.79 17.68
N ALA A 215 7.43 -4.96 17.40
CA ALA A 215 6.78 -4.48 16.20
C ALA A 215 6.74 -2.94 16.12
N GLN A 216 6.31 -2.28 17.18
CA GLN A 216 6.19 -0.80 17.19
C GLN A 216 7.53 -0.11 16.93
N ALA A 217 8.58 -0.51 17.65
CA ALA A 217 9.90 0.09 17.47
C ALA A 217 10.46 -0.13 16.06
N ALA A 218 10.20 -1.29 15.45
CA ALA A 218 10.64 -1.58 14.09
C ALA A 218 9.84 -0.79 13.05
N ALA A 219 8.52 -0.63 13.24
CA ALA A 219 7.67 0.20 12.39
C ALA A 219 8.10 1.67 12.42
N CYS A 220 8.31 2.25 13.62
CA CYS A 220 8.79 3.62 13.79
C CYS A 220 10.13 3.83 13.08
N ALA A 221 11.11 2.97 13.31
CA ALA A 221 12.44 3.12 12.72
C ALA A 221 12.41 3.08 11.19
N CYS A 222 11.58 2.22 10.58
CA CYS A 222 11.41 2.20 9.13
C CYS A 222 10.66 3.43 8.62
N ALA A 223 9.57 3.84 9.28
CA ALA A 223 8.79 5.01 8.89
C ALA A 223 9.63 6.29 8.96
N ASP A 224 10.45 6.46 10.00
CA ASP A 224 11.35 7.60 10.15
C ASP A 224 12.37 7.66 8.99
N ARG A 225 12.94 6.52 8.57
CA ARG A 225 13.81 6.46 7.38
C ARG A 225 13.07 6.82 6.09
N LEU A 226 11.80 6.43 5.93
CA LEU A 226 11.00 6.84 4.77
C LEU A 226 10.75 8.35 4.75
N ILE A 227 10.45 8.94 5.89
CA ILE A 227 10.21 10.39 6.05
C ILE A 227 11.48 11.18 5.77
N GLU A 228 12.65 10.72 6.24
CA GLU A 228 13.94 11.33 5.92
C GLU A 228 14.25 11.33 4.40
N HIS A 229 13.70 10.37 3.68
CA HIS A 229 13.88 10.24 2.21
C HIS A 229 12.72 10.81 1.40
N GLN A 230 11.66 11.30 2.06
CA GLN A 230 10.58 11.99 1.36
C GLN A 230 11.14 13.22 0.66
N LEU A 231 10.81 13.38 -0.60
CA LEU A 231 11.33 14.47 -1.44
C LEU A 231 10.78 15.83 -0.98
N ASP A 232 11.46 16.91 -1.35
CA ASP A 232 11.05 18.29 -0.99
C ASP A 232 9.64 18.62 -1.50
N ASP A 233 9.25 18.03 -2.64
CA ASP A 233 7.89 18.16 -3.22
C ASP A 233 6.85 17.26 -2.52
N GLY A 234 7.24 16.46 -1.53
CA GLY A 234 6.37 15.54 -0.79
C GLY A 234 6.28 14.13 -1.37
N GLY A 235 6.85 13.86 -2.53
CA GLY A 235 6.84 12.54 -3.16
C GLY A 235 7.71 11.52 -2.44
N PHE A 236 7.30 10.24 -2.42
CA PHE A 236 8.14 9.14 -1.95
C PHE A 236 8.88 8.49 -3.13
N PRO A 237 10.22 8.35 -3.05
CA PRO A 237 11.02 7.75 -4.13
C PRO A 237 10.75 6.26 -4.30
N TRP A 238 11.14 5.73 -5.48
CA TRP A 238 10.83 4.36 -5.87
C TRP A 238 11.70 3.29 -5.22
N LEU A 239 13.03 3.43 -5.32
CA LEU A 239 13.95 2.34 -4.98
C LEU A 239 15.00 2.76 -3.97
N TYR A 240 15.24 1.88 -3.01
CA TYR A 240 16.18 2.08 -1.92
C TYR A 240 17.30 1.04 -1.95
N ASP A 241 18.41 1.36 -1.30
CA ASP A 241 19.43 0.42 -0.88
C ASP A 241 19.23 0.13 0.60
N ALA A 242 18.68 -1.01 0.92
CA ALA A 242 18.37 -1.36 2.31
C ALA A 242 19.63 -1.53 3.18
N GLU A 243 20.75 -1.94 2.62
CA GLU A 243 21.99 -2.10 3.41
C GLU A 243 22.62 -0.76 3.79
N ARG A 244 22.52 0.24 2.91
CA ARG A 244 23.11 1.56 3.12
C ARG A 244 22.13 2.63 3.55
N GLY A 245 20.84 2.34 3.52
CA GLY A 245 19.80 3.24 3.96
C GLY A 245 19.63 4.51 3.12
N HIS A 246 19.82 4.45 1.80
CA HIS A 246 19.66 5.60 0.92
C HIS A 246 18.83 5.31 -0.33
N VAL A 247 18.38 6.37 -1.01
CA VAL A 247 17.61 6.28 -2.25
C VAL A 247 18.55 5.97 -3.42
N VAL A 248 18.23 4.94 -4.20
CA VAL A 248 18.96 4.56 -5.44
C VAL A 248 18.28 5.16 -6.66
N GLU A 249 16.96 5.17 -6.69
CA GLU A 249 16.18 5.69 -7.80
C GLU A 249 14.92 6.38 -7.31
N ARG A 250 14.69 7.64 -7.76
CA ARG A 250 13.52 8.42 -7.47
C ARG A 250 12.29 7.90 -8.23
N TYR A 251 12.45 7.65 -9.52
CA TYR A 251 11.35 7.33 -10.43
C TYR A 251 11.10 5.81 -10.58
N GLU A 252 9.85 5.38 -10.75
CA GLU A 252 8.66 6.21 -10.90
C GLU A 252 8.18 6.69 -9.53
N VAL A 253 7.73 7.94 -9.43
CA VAL A 253 7.00 8.43 -8.25
C VAL A 253 5.53 8.14 -8.49
N TYR A 254 5.00 7.16 -7.77
CA TYR A 254 3.63 6.68 -7.94
C TYR A 254 2.64 7.49 -7.11
N SER A 255 1.49 7.84 -7.69
CA SER A 255 0.41 8.54 -6.99
C SER A 255 -0.11 7.74 -5.81
N VAL A 256 -0.36 6.45 -5.99
CA VAL A 256 -0.83 5.55 -4.94
C VAL A 256 0.10 5.49 -3.71
N HIS A 257 1.38 5.84 -3.87
CA HIS A 257 2.29 5.95 -2.74
C HIS A 257 1.96 7.18 -1.88
N GLN A 258 1.46 8.25 -2.49
CA GLN A 258 1.28 9.56 -1.85
C GLN A 258 -0.08 9.67 -1.14
N ASP A 259 -1.16 9.27 -1.81
CA ASP A 259 -2.54 9.46 -1.33
C ASP A 259 -3.18 8.23 -0.70
N ALA A 260 -2.55 7.07 -0.82
CA ALA A 260 -3.11 5.80 -0.38
C ALA A 260 -2.14 4.95 0.47
N MET A 261 -1.02 4.47 -0.10
CA MET A 261 -0.16 3.50 0.59
C MET A 261 0.61 4.11 1.77
N ALA A 262 1.22 5.29 1.60
CA ALA A 262 1.86 5.99 2.71
C ALA A 262 0.84 6.38 3.79
N PRO A 263 -0.31 7.01 3.44
CA PRO A 263 -1.38 7.25 4.41
C PRO A 263 -1.81 5.98 5.15
N MET A 264 -2.09 4.88 4.45
CA MET A 264 -2.52 3.63 5.08
C MET A 264 -1.53 3.13 6.15
N GLY A 265 -0.22 3.13 5.85
CA GLY A 265 0.80 2.68 6.80
C GLY A 265 1.11 3.70 7.90
N LEU A 266 1.24 4.98 7.54
CA LEU A 266 1.62 6.03 8.49
C LEU A 266 0.47 6.43 9.43
N LEU A 267 -0.78 6.42 8.97
CA LEU A 267 -1.94 6.66 9.84
C LEU A 267 -2.15 5.51 10.82
N GLU A 268 -1.94 4.25 10.36
CA GLU A 268 -1.99 3.09 11.27
C GLU A 268 -0.92 3.22 12.37
N LEU A 269 0.30 3.65 12.01
CA LEU A 269 1.38 3.87 12.96
C LEU A 269 1.10 5.07 13.87
N TRP A 270 0.53 6.16 13.34
CA TRP A 270 0.12 7.31 14.13
C TRP A 270 -0.94 6.94 15.19
N GLU A 271 -1.93 6.12 14.84
CA GLU A 271 -2.95 5.66 15.80
C GLU A 271 -2.35 4.83 16.95
N VAL A 272 -1.20 4.18 16.74
CA VAL A 272 -0.48 3.42 17.78
C VAL A 272 0.41 4.32 18.63
N THR A 273 1.02 5.37 18.02
CA THR A 273 2.10 6.16 18.65
C THR A 273 1.70 7.57 19.06
N GLY A 274 0.72 8.19 18.39
CA GLY A 274 0.36 9.60 18.54
C GLY A 274 1.36 10.60 17.93
N GLU A 275 2.38 10.14 17.19
CA GLU A 275 3.48 10.97 16.72
C GLU A 275 3.13 11.83 15.50
N GLN A 276 3.09 13.15 15.69
CA GLN A 276 2.65 14.14 14.67
C GLN A 276 3.43 14.07 13.36
N ARG A 277 4.72 13.73 13.37
CA ARG A 277 5.57 13.64 12.16
C ARG A 277 5.01 12.71 11.07
N TYR A 278 4.23 11.69 11.45
CA TYR A 278 3.58 10.80 10.48
C TYR A 278 2.45 11.49 9.74
N LEU A 279 1.66 12.32 10.43
CA LEU A 279 0.61 13.14 9.79
C LEU A 279 1.22 14.20 8.87
N ASP A 280 2.31 14.85 9.29
CA ASP A 280 2.99 15.84 8.47
C ASP A 280 3.53 15.26 7.17
N ALA A 281 4.07 14.02 7.22
CA ALA A 281 4.51 13.31 6.03
C ALA A 281 3.36 12.95 5.09
N VAL A 282 2.23 12.52 5.64
CA VAL A 282 1.00 12.24 4.88
C VAL A 282 0.47 13.51 4.21
N ALA A 283 0.41 14.63 4.92
CA ALA A 283 -0.04 15.92 4.37
C ALA A 283 0.84 16.38 3.20
N ARG A 284 2.19 16.22 3.30
CA ARG A 284 3.09 16.52 2.19
C ARG A 284 2.83 15.64 0.96
N GLY A 285 2.57 14.34 1.17
CA GLY A 285 2.22 13.42 0.09
C GLY A 285 0.93 13.80 -0.63
N LEU A 286 -0.10 14.23 0.12
CA LEU A 286 -1.35 14.69 -0.47
C LEU A 286 -1.16 15.96 -1.33
N ARG A 287 -0.34 16.92 -0.89
CA ARG A 287 -0.03 18.10 -1.71
C ARG A 287 0.63 17.73 -3.04
N TRP A 288 1.47 16.70 -3.05
CA TRP A 288 2.09 16.19 -4.27
C TRP A 288 1.02 15.74 -5.31
N ILE A 289 -0.07 15.11 -4.87
CA ILE A 289 -1.19 14.69 -5.73
C ILE A 289 -1.85 15.90 -6.38
N HIS A 290 -1.99 17.02 -5.65
CA HIS A 290 -2.68 18.22 -6.09
C HIS A 290 -1.76 19.29 -6.69
N GLY A 291 -0.70 18.86 -7.37
CA GLY A 291 0.13 19.74 -8.19
C GLY A 291 1.42 20.25 -7.53
N HIS A 292 1.67 19.97 -6.26
CA HIS A 292 2.97 20.28 -5.63
C HIS A 292 4.07 19.30 -6.05
N ASN A 293 4.02 18.81 -7.26
CA ASN A 293 5.00 17.90 -7.84
C ASN A 293 5.84 18.62 -8.92
N GLU A 294 6.89 17.96 -9.36
CA GLU A 294 7.86 18.52 -10.30
C GLU A 294 7.29 18.94 -11.67
N LEU A 295 6.07 18.49 -12.03
CA LEU A 295 5.37 18.88 -13.27
C LEU A 295 4.29 19.93 -13.03
N GLY A 296 4.00 20.29 -11.76
CA GLY A 296 2.90 21.18 -11.42
C GLY A 296 1.53 20.61 -11.82
N ALA A 297 1.40 19.30 -11.95
CA ALA A 297 0.24 18.62 -12.49
C ALA A 297 -0.66 18.07 -11.38
N ASP A 298 -1.96 18.36 -11.42
CA ASP A 298 -2.95 17.62 -10.63
C ASP A 298 -3.00 16.17 -11.15
N MET A 299 -2.79 15.21 -10.26
CA MET A 299 -2.81 13.80 -10.62
C MET A 299 -4.23 13.25 -10.70
N VAL A 300 -5.24 13.95 -10.20
CA VAL A 300 -6.65 13.53 -10.21
C VAL A 300 -7.32 13.97 -11.52
N ASP A 301 -7.45 13.07 -12.47
CA ASP A 301 -8.18 13.29 -13.72
C ASP A 301 -9.67 13.00 -13.55
N ARG A 302 -10.41 14.01 -13.03
CA ARG A 302 -11.85 13.88 -12.78
C ARG A 302 -12.65 13.65 -14.06
N ALA A 303 -12.21 14.17 -15.18
CA ALA A 303 -12.92 14.02 -16.47
C ALA A 303 -12.93 12.57 -16.96
N ASN A 304 -11.87 11.81 -16.66
CA ASN A 304 -11.74 10.41 -17.04
C ASN A 304 -12.03 9.44 -15.87
N GLY A 305 -12.24 9.93 -14.65
CA GLY A 305 -12.45 9.12 -13.45
C GLY A 305 -11.21 8.28 -13.13
N LEU A 306 -10.02 8.87 -13.15
CA LEU A 306 -8.73 8.22 -12.92
C LEU A 306 -7.85 9.07 -12.01
N VAL A 307 -6.94 8.42 -11.28
CA VAL A 307 -5.74 9.08 -10.75
C VAL A 307 -4.57 8.69 -11.62
N LEU A 308 -3.90 9.66 -12.25
CA LEU A 308 -2.74 9.39 -13.10
C LEU A 308 -1.67 8.65 -12.29
N ARG A 309 -1.23 7.51 -12.81
CA ARG A 309 -0.50 6.49 -12.06
C ARG A 309 0.79 6.99 -11.42
N SER A 310 1.58 7.79 -12.15
CA SER A 310 2.91 8.21 -11.71
C SER A 310 3.47 9.33 -12.57
N ILE A 311 4.50 9.98 -12.03
CA ILE A 311 5.47 10.73 -12.83
C ILE A 311 6.63 9.77 -13.11
N ARG A 312 6.93 9.57 -14.41
CA ARG A 312 7.96 8.65 -14.88
C ARG A 312 8.91 9.33 -15.86
N ARG A 313 10.02 8.68 -16.19
CA ARG A 313 10.93 9.14 -17.25
C ARG A 313 10.33 8.91 -18.63
N ARG A 314 10.46 9.92 -19.53
CA ARG A 314 9.94 9.86 -20.90
C ARG A 314 10.55 8.76 -21.75
N ARG A 315 11.85 8.53 -21.62
CA ARG A 315 12.60 7.53 -22.39
C ARG A 315 13.90 7.17 -21.67
N GLY A 316 14.27 5.92 -21.77
CA GLY A 316 15.57 5.42 -21.35
C GLY A 316 15.54 3.91 -21.30
N PRO A 317 16.70 3.27 -21.40
CA PRO A 317 16.82 1.86 -21.07
C PRO A 317 16.73 1.71 -19.55
N ASP A 318 15.51 1.86 -18.99
CA ASP A 318 15.28 1.91 -17.54
C ASP A 318 15.97 0.75 -16.79
N ARG A 319 15.99 -0.45 -17.40
CA ARG A 319 16.66 -1.61 -16.81
C ARG A 319 18.18 -1.48 -16.77
N LEU A 320 18.82 -0.94 -17.82
CA LEU A 320 20.28 -0.74 -17.85
C LEU A 320 20.68 0.38 -16.90
N TRP A 321 19.91 1.46 -16.88
CA TRP A 321 20.11 2.59 -16.00
C TRP A 321 19.97 2.22 -14.54
N LEU A 322 18.91 1.46 -14.21
CA LEU A 322 18.68 0.94 -12.88
C LEU A 322 19.77 -0.06 -12.48
N GLY A 323 20.21 -0.92 -13.41
CA GLY A 323 21.34 -1.83 -13.22
C GLY A 323 22.64 -1.10 -12.88
N ALA A 324 22.96 -0.03 -13.61
CA ALA A 324 24.13 0.80 -13.34
C ALA A 324 24.05 1.48 -11.96
N LYS A 325 22.91 2.07 -11.60
CA LYS A 325 22.71 2.69 -10.29
C LYS A 325 22.84 1.69 -9.14
N THR A 326 22.24 0.52 -9.26
CA THR A 326 22.35 -0.53 -8.23
C THR A 326 23.79 -1.06 -8.11
N ALA A 327 24.52 -1.18 -9.21
CA ALA A 327 25.94 -1.57 -9.19
C ALA A 327 26.81 -0.51 -8.50
N LEU A 328 26.62 0.78 -8.79
CA LEU A 328 27.31 1.88 -8.13
C LEU A 328 27.00 1.93 -6.64
N SER A 329 25.72 1.85 -6.28
CA SER A 329 25.32 1.80 -4.87
C SER A 329 25.98 0.64 -4.14
N ARG A 330 26.02 -0.55 -4.75
CA ARG A 330 26.67 -1.72 -4.16
C ARG A 330 28.20 -1.53 -3.99
N ALA A 331 28.85 -0.87 -4.95
CA ALA A 331 30.27 -0.55 -4.86
C ALA A 331 30.60 0.58 -3.86
N GLY A 332 29.59 1.26 -3.30
CA GLY A 332 29.79 2.39 -2.41
C GLY A 332 30.08 3.71 -3.12
N LEU A 333 29.82 3.74 -4.40
CA LEU A 333 30.00 4.93 -5.21
C LEU A 333 28.74 5.80 -5.22
N PRO A 334 28.88 7.13 -5.38
CA PRO A 334 27.74 8.04 -5.46
C PRO A 334 26.79 7.63 -6.60
N VAL A 335 25.49 7.64 -6.30
CA VAL A 335 24.45 7.45 -7.31
C VAL A 335 23.96 8.82 -7.74
N TRP A 336 24.04 9.12 -9.04
CA TRP A 336 23.60 10.41 -9.58
C TRP A 336 22.08 10.57 -9.52
N GLY A 337 21.63 11.79 -9.24
CA GLY A 337 20.21 12.17 -9.24
C GLY A 337 19.58 12.08 -10.64
N SER A 338 18.26 12.06 -10.68
CA SER A 338 17.50 12.18 -11.91
C SER A 338 17.15 13.65 -12.17
N THR A 339 17.21 14.09 -13.41
CA THR A 339 16.77 15.43 -13.79
C THR A 339 15.29 15.39 -14.17
N ALA A 340 14.48 16.28 -13.59
CA ALA A 340 13.05 16.44 -13.89
C ALA A 340 12.75 16.76 -15.36
N LYS A 341 13.71 17.29 -16.11
CA LYS A 341 13.54 17.71 -17.53
C LYS A 341 13.10 16.60 -18.50
N LEU A 342 13.16 15.34 -18.09
CA LEU A 342 12.86 14.17 -18.93
C LEU A 342 11.72 13.32 -18.38
N THR A 343 10.81 13.91 -17.61
CA THR A 343 9.66 13.20 -17.04
C THR A 343 8.36 13.47 -17.80
N GLU A 344 7.41 12.57 -17.62
CA GLU A 344 6.06 12.63 -18.16
C GLU A 344 5.07 11.99 -17.19
N LEU A 345 3.78 12.32 -17.36
CA LEU A 345 2.68 11.65 -16.67
C LEU A 345 2.44 10.26 -17.27
N ASN A 346 2.19 9.29 -16.40
CA ASN A 346 1.72 7.96 -16.80
C ASN A 346 0.19 7.94 -16.78
N PRO A 347 -0.49 7.94 -17.95
CA PRO A 347 -1.93 8.13 -18.08
C PRO A 347 -2.72 6.83 -17.84
N THR A 348 -2.33 6.03 -16.86
CA THR A 348 -3.03 4.80 -16.47
C THR A 348 -3.41 4.84 -15.01
N ASP A 349 -4.36 4.00 -14.60
CA ASP A 349 -4.73 3.79 -13.21
C ASP A 349 -5.09 2.32 -12.95
N ARG A 350 -5.15 1.93 -11.69
CA ARG A 350 -5.42 0.55 -11.28
C ARG A 350 -6.42 0.51 -10.11
N PRO A 351 -7.33 -0.47 -10.08
CA PRO A 351 -8.37 -0.55 -9.05
C PRO A 351 -7.84 -0.55 -7.61
N TYR A 352 -6.66 -1.15 -7.37
CA TYR A 352 -6.08 -1.19 -6.04
C TYR A 352 -5.72 0.21 -5.50
N HIS A 353 -5.50 1.20 -6.36
CA HIS A 353 -5.27 2.58 -5.93
C HIS A 353 -6.48 3.08 -5.14
N PHE A 354 -7.66 3.01 -5.73
CA PHE A 354 -8.91 3.40 -5.06
C PHE A 354 -9.21 2.53 -3.84
N GLY A 355 -8.93 1.21 -3.92
CA GLY A 355 -9.05 0.33 -2.77
C GLY A 355 -8.21 0.81 -1.59
N TRP A 356 -6.97 1.20 -1.84
CA TRP A 356 -6.07 1.71 -0.80
C TRP A 356 -6.41 3.14 -0.33
N VAL A 357 -6.96 4.00 -1.20
CA VAL A 357 -7.53 5.29 -0.78
C VAL A 357 -8.64 5.06 0.25
N LEU A 358 -9.59 4.18 -0.05
CA LEU A 358 -10.69 3.84 0.87
C LEU A 358 -10.17 3.22 2.18
N GLU A 359 -9.21 2.28 2.11
CA GLU A 359 -8.63 1.64 3.31
C GLU A 359 -7.85 2.65 4.17
N ALA A 360 -7.18 3.63 3.57
CA ALA A 360 -6.45 4.64 4.30
C ALA A 360 -7.36 5.65 5.01
N TRP A 361 -8.40 6.13 4.31
CA TRP A 361 -9.10 7.35 4.70
C TRP A 361 -10.49 7.15 5.31
N CYS A 362 -11.24 6.10 4.96
CA CYS A 362 -12.57 5.89 5.52
C CYS A 362 -12.52 5.70 7.04
N GLY A 363 -13.26 6.57 7.75
CA GLY A 363 -13.26 6.65 9.22
C GLY A 363 -12.08 7.45 9.80
N ARG A 364 -11.27 8.09 8.95
CA ARG A 364 -10.12 8.95 9.31
C ARG A 364 -10.21 10.34 8.67
N GLU A 365 -11.38 10.73 8.18
CA GLU A 365 -11.59 11.98 7.42
C GLU A 365 -11.18 13.23 8.21
N HIS A 366 -11.30 13.20 9.51
CA HIS A 366 -11.02 14.31 10.42
C HIS A 366 -9.53 14.50 10.75
N VAL A 367 -8.68 13.51 10.44
CA VAL A 367 -7.29 13.47 10.94
C VAL A 367 -6.44 14.62 10.42
N LEU A 368 -6.71 15.10 9.19
CA LEU A 368 -6.04 16.25 8.60
C LEU A 368 -6.93 17.51 8.57
N ALA A 369 -8.01 17.55 9.36
CA ALA A 369 -8.86 18.74 9.43
C ALA A 369 -8.05 19.93 9.95
N GLY A 370 -7.90 20.98 9.11
CA GLY A 370 -7.09 22.16 9.41
C GLY A 370 -5.65 22.14 8.88
N ALA A 371 -5.19 21.05 8.26
CA ALA A 371 -3.95 21.05 7.52
C ALA A 371 -4.16 21.70 6.14
N GLU A 372 -3.26 22.59 5.71
CA GLU A 372 -3.25 23.11 4.32
C GLU A 372 -2.84 21.97 3.38
N VAL A 373 -3.83 21.30 2.80
CA VAL A 373 -3.65 20.15 1.89
C VAL A 373 -3.92 20.55 0.42
N THR A 374 -4.46 21.76 0.19
CA THR A 374 -4.78 22.29 -1.13
C THR A 374 -3.73 23.24 -1.67
#